data_a92b3e9e7efe343bbcc5523e3377eefa
#
_entry.id   a92b3e9e7efe343bbcc5523e3377eefa
#
_cell.length_a   1.000
_cell.length_b   1.000
_cell.length_c   1.000
_cell.angle_alpha   90.00
_cell.angle_beta   90.00
_cell.angle_gamma   90.00
#
_symmetry.space_group_name_H-M   'P 1'
#
loop_
_entity.id
_entity.type
_entity.pdbx_description
1 polymer ?
#
loop_
_entity_poly.entity_id
_entity_poly.type
_entity_poly.pdbx_seq_one_letter_code
_entity_poly.pdbx_strand_id
1 'polypeptide(L)'
;MKDFIYRNDTKLFFRNNIQETILNVAKGHKVMFVYGNGSVKRNGCHNDIVQALTEARIPFVEYGESSREFAKIQEGIRLAKANGVTMIVGVGGASVMDSAKLMAFGFCHEADLWDYVKGKDPYGLERLPLTLIPTYPSSGSENGLGAVSVDSRTGEFGIT
;
A
#
# COMPACT_ATOMS: atom_id res chain seq x y z
N MET A 1 12.77 24.84 20.99
CA MET A 1 11.97 23.87 20.21
C MET A 1 11.56 24.60 18.94
N LYS A 2 11.64 23.97 17.76
CA LYS A 2 11.16 24.58 16.52
C LYS A 2 9.64 24.40 16.45
N ASP A 3 8.94 25.40 15.93
CA ASP A 3 7.50 25.28 15.71
C ASP A 3 7.22 24.25 14.61
N PHE A 4 6.16 23.47 14.79
CA PHE A 4 5.72 22.50 13.78
C PHE A 4 4.19 22.38 13.79
N ILE A 5 3.64 21.99 12.66
CA ILE A 5 2.23 21.64 12.51
C ILE A 5 2.17 20.14 12.21
N TYR A 6 1.36 19.41 12.98
CA TYR A 6 1.07 18.00 12.71
C TYR A 6 -0.37 17.83 12.26
N ARG A 7 -0.56 17.12 11.14
CA ARG A 7 -1.87 16.71 10.64
C ARG A 7 -1.81 15.27 10.15
N ASN A 8 -2.78 14.46 10.54
CA ASN A 8 -2.94 13.11 10.06
C ASN A 8 -4.41 12.86 9.72
N ASP A 9 -4.71 12.70 8.44
CA ASP A 9 -6.06 12.48 7.91
C ASP A 9 -6.42 10.99 7.77
N THR A 10 -5.61 10.08 8.34
CA THR A 10 -5.86 8.64 8.29
C THR A 10 -7.14 8.29 9.05
N LYS A 11 -8.09 7.66 8.37
CA LYS A 11 -9.28 7.08 9.00
C LYS A 11 -8.96 5.68 9.50
N LEU A 12 -9.11 5.44 10.78
CA LEU A 12 -8.94 4.12 11.39
C LEU A 12 -10.30 3.42 11.53
N PHE A 13 -10.39 2.21 10.98
CA PHE A 13 -11.52 1.31 11.16
C PHE A 13 -11.08 0.12 12.02
N PHE A 14 -11.57 0.04 13.24
CA PHE A 14 -11.36 -1.11 14.11
C PHE A 14 -12.68 -1.89 14.24
N ARG A 15 -12.82 -2.95 13.45
CA ARG A 15 -14.06 -3.71 13.32
C ARG A 15 -13.79 -5.20 13.14
N ASN A 16 -14.77 -6.02 13.53
CA ASN A 16 -14.73 -7.49 13.31
C ASN A 16 -15.10 -7.89 11.89
N ASN A 17 -15.79 -7.02 11.13
CA ASN A 17 -16.20 -7.29 9.75
C ASN A 17 -15.37 -6.45 8.79
N ILE A 18 -14.30 -7.04 8.27
CA ILE A 18 -13.42 -6.41 7.27
C ILE A 18 -14.11 -6.27 5.92
N GLN A 19 -15.02 -7.19 5.56
CA GLN A 19 -15.71 -7.20 4.28
C GLN A 19 -16.51 -5.93 4.09
N GLU A 20 -17.34 -5.55 5.06
CA GLU A 20 -18.13 -4.31 4.98
C GLU A 20 -17.22 -3.07 4.80
N THR A 21 -16.10 -3.03 5.51
CA THR A 21 -15.17 -1.89 5.39
C THR A 21 -14.55 -1.82 4.01
N ILE A 22 -14.09 -2.95 3.46
CA ILE A 22 -13.51 -3.02 2.11
C ILE A 22 -14.54 -2.60 1.06
N LEU A 23 -15.78 -3.07 1.16
CA LEU A 23 -16.84 -2.69 0.25
C LEU A 23 -17.07 -1.18 0.22
N ASN A 24 -17.09 -0.56 1.40
CA ASN A 24 -17.31 0.88 1.51
C ASN A 24 -16.17 1.71 0.95
N VAL A 25 -14.90 1.32 1.19
CA VAL A 25 -13.74 2.10 0.72
C VAL A 25 -13.41 1.85 -0.75
N ALA A 26 -13.69 0.64 -1.28
CA ALA A 26 -13.33 0.24 -2.65
C ALA A 26 -14.43 0.53 -3.69
N LYS A 27 -15.61 0.98 -3.26
CA LYS A 27 -16.74 1.28 -4.15
C LYS A 27 -16.34 2.33 -5.20
N GLY A 28 -16.54 1.99 -6.48
CA GLY A 28 -16.24 2.88 -7.60
C GLY A 28 -14.76 2.87 -8.03
N HIS A 29 -13.94 2.05 -7.40
CA HIS A 29 -12.53 1.89 -7.76
C HIS A 29 -12.24 0.58 -8.51
N LYS A 30 -11.16 0.57 -9.28
CA LYS A 30 -10.46 -0.64 -9.69
C LYS A 30 -9.27 -0.83 -8.75
N VAL A 31 -9.30 -1.92 -8.00
CA VAL A 31 -8.39 -2.17 -6.88
C VAL A 31 -7.14 -2.94 -7.34
N MET A 32 -5.96 -2.56 -6.86
CA MET A 32 -4.82 -3.48 -6.78
C MET A 32 -4.69 -4.00 -5.35
N PHE A 33 -4.88 -5.30 -5.18
CA PHE A 33 -4.73 -6.00 -3.91
C PHE A 33 -3.28 -6.45 -3.73
N VAL A 34 -2.55 -5.79 -2.83
CA VAL A 34 -1.12 -6.01 -2.56
C VAL A 34 -0.94 -6.82 -1.31
N TYR A 35 -0.16 -7.91 -1.38
CA TYR A 35 0.14 -8.76 -0.24
C TYR A 35 1.51 -9.44 -0.35
N GLY A 36 2.02 -10.00 0.76
CA GLY A 36 3.32 -10.66 0.83
C GLY A 36 3.29 -12.17 0.58
N ASN A 37 4.37 -12.87 0.94
CA ASN A 37 4.65 -14.28 0.59
C ASN A 37 3.79 -15.35 1.31
N GLY A 38 2.53 -15.11 1.61
CA GLY A 38 1.62 -16.18 1.96
C GLY A 38 1.12 -16.24 3.39
N SER A 39 1.54 -15.37 4.33
CA SER A 39 0.92 -15.30 5.66
C SER A 39 -0.56 -14.94 5.54
N VAL A 40 -0.88 -14.00 4.67
CA VAL A 40 -2.25 -13.55 4.39
C VAL A 40 -3.15 -14.68 3.84
N LYS A 41 -2.58 -15.63 3.09
CA LYS A 41 -3.29 -16.83 2.61
C LYS A 41 -3.54 -17.83 3.74
N ARG A 42 -2.54 -18.02 4.62
CA ARG A 42 -2.64 -18.97 5.74
C ARG A 42 -3.61 -18.53 6.83
N ASN A 43 -3.74 -17.21 7.07
CA ASN A 43 -4.64 -16.67 8.10
C ASN A 43 -6.06 -16.35 7.60
N GLY A 44 -6.36 -16.64 6.31
CA GLY A 44 -7.67 -16.43 5.72
C GLY A 44 -7.93 -15.05 5.15
N CYS A 45 -7.15 -14.01 5.50
CA CYS A 45 -7.38 -12.63 5.05
C CYS A 45 -7.44 -12.48 3.52
N HIS A 46 -6.63 -13.27 2.79
CA HIS A 46 -6.67 -13.24 1.32
C HIS A 46 -8.07 -13.62 0.80
N ASN A 47 -8.61 -14.73 1.29
CA ASN A 47 -9.92 -15.22 0.85
C ASN A 47 -11.03 -14.24 1.21
N ASP A 48 -10.98 -13.66 2.41
CA ASP A 48 -11.98 -12.68 2.86
C ASP A 48 -12.01 -11.44 1.95
N ILE A 49 -10.83 -10.93 1.55
CA ILE A 49 -10.73 -9.76 0.65
C ILE A 49 -11.20 -10.12 -0.76
N VAL A 50 -10.71 -11.23 -1.32
CA VAL A 50 -11.08 -11.68 -2.67
C VAL A 50 -12.58 -11.95 -2.76
N GLN A 51 -13.14 -12.61 -1.76
CA GLN A 51 -14.57 -12.87 -1.69
C GLN A 51 -15.36 -11.55 -1.65
N ALA A 52 -15.00 -10.62 -0.76
CA ALA A 52 -15.68 -9.36 -0.62
C ALA A 52 -15.68 -8.54 -1.94
N LEU A 53 -14.52 -8.43 -2.60
CA LEU A 53 -14.39 -7.72 -3.88
C LEU A 53 -15.21 -8.39 -4.99
N THR A 54 -15.19 -9.75 -5.04
CA THR A 54 -15.91 -10.52 -6.06
C THR A 54 -17.42 -10.41 -5.89
N GLU A 55 -17.94 -10.59 -4.68
CA GLU A 55 -19.37 -10.49 -4.37
C GLU A 55 -19.92 -9.09 -4.66
N ALA A 56 -19.12 -8.05 -4.38
CA ALA A 56 -19.48 -6.67 -4.70
C ALA A 56 -19.29 -6.28 -6.16
N ARG A 57 -18.73 -7.18 -7.00
CA ARG A 57 -18.40 -6.90 -8.40
C ARG A 57 -17.44 -5.71 -8.54
N ILE A 58 -16.53 -5.53 -7.58
CA ILE A 58 -15.47 -4.53 -7.65
C ILE A 58 -14.32 -5.13 -8.47
N PRO A 59 -13.93 -4.49 -9.58
CA PRO A 59 -12.82 -5.01 -10.39
C PRO A 59 -11.51 -4.90 -9.63
N PHE A 60 -10.70 -5.96 -9.66
CA PHE A 60 -9.40 -5.95 -9.00
C PHE A 60 -8.34 -6.75 -9.76
N VAL A 61 -7.09 -6.47 -9.45
CA VAL A 61 -5.91 -7.23 -9.84
C VAL A 61 -5.09 -7.52 -8.59
N GLU A 62 -4.50 -8.71 -8.52
CA GLU A 62 -3.66 -9.10 -7.40
C GLU A 62 -2.18 -8.84 -7.69
N TYR A 63 -1.47 -8.35 -6.69
CA TYR A 63 -0.03 -8.28 -6.65
C TYR A 63 0.50 -8.97 -5.38
N GLY A 64 0.87 -10.23 -5.52
CA GLY A 64 1.46 -11.06 -4.46
C GLY A 64 2.98 -10.87 -4.37
N GLU A 65 3.58 -11.49 -3.33
CA GLU A 65 5.03 -11.47 -3.10
C GLU A 65 5.64 -10.05 -2.96
N SER A 66 4.80 -9.10 -2.56
CA SER A 66 5.24 -7.73 -2.31
C SER A 66 6.26 -7.67 -1.18
N SER A 67 7.30 -6.88 -1.37
CA SER A 67 8.39 -6.67 -0.42
C SER A 67 8.91 -5.24 -0.52
N ARG A 68 9.83 -4.84 0.37
CA ARG A 68 10.50 -3.52 0.34
C ARG A 68 11.50 -3.36 -0.80
N GLU A 69 11.74 -4.40 -1.60
CA GLU A 69 12.59 -4.32 -2.77
C GLU A 69 12.10 -3.30 -3.78
N PHE A 70 12.96 -2.33 -4.12
CA PHE A 70 12.57 -1.25 -5.03
C PHE A 70 12.13 -1.77 -6.41
N ALA A 71 12.80 -2.80 -6.92
CA ALA A 71 12.42 -3.44 -8.18
C ALA A 71 11.00 -4.05 -8.13
N LYS A 72 10.62 -4.64 -6.98
CA LYS A 72 9.27 -5.18 -6.75
C LYS A 72 8.22 -4.06 -6.65
N ILE A 73 8.57 -2.94 -6.03
CA ILE A 73 7.70 -1.77 -5.99
C ILE A 73 7.45 -1.23 -7.40
N GLN A 74 8.50 -1.09 -8.21
CA GLN A 74 8.39 -0.67 -9.61
C GLN A 74 7.55 -1.64 -10.46
N GLU A 75 7.71 -2.96 -10.24
CA GLU A 75 6.88 -3.99 -10.89
C GLU A 75 5.39 -3.79 -10.57
N GLY A 76 5.06 -3.58 -9.28
CA GLY A 76 3.69 -3.28 -8.84
C GLY A 76 3.13 -2.01 -9.45
N ILE A 77 3.92 -0.94 -9.55
CA ILE A 77 3.51 0.31 -10.20
C ILE A 77 3.17 0.07 -11.69
N ARG A 78 4.03 -0.66 -12.42
CA ARG A 78 3.77 -0.99 -13.83
C ARG A 78 2.51 -1.82 -14.00
N LEU A 79 2.30 -2.82 -13.11
CA LEU A 79 1.07 -3.62 -13.11
C LEU A 79 -0.17 -2.75 -12.86
N ALA A 80 -0.10 -1.84 -11.89
CA ALA A 80 -1.20 -0.93 -11.57
C ALA A 80 -1.55 -0.04 -12.76
N LYS A 81 -0.56 0.57 -13.41
CA LYS A 81 -0.74 1.41 -14.60
C LYS A 81 -1.33 0.62 -15.77
N ALA A 82 -0.77 -0.54 -16.08
CA ALA A 82 -1.23 -1.40 -17.20
C ALA A 82 -2.69 -1.85 -17.03
N ASN A 83 -3.16 -1.93 -15.79
CA ASN A 83 -4.53 -2.36 -15.49
C ASN A 83 -5.49 -1.19 -15.18
N GLY A 84 -5.05 0.07 -15.24
CA GLY A 84 -5.89 1.22 -14.93
C GLY A 84 -6.41 1.19 -13.47
N VAL A 85 -5.56 0.81 -12.54
CA VAL A 85 -5.85 0.78 -11.10
C VAL A 85 -6.12 2.19 -10.61
N THR A 86 -7.11 2.35 -9.74
CA THR A 86 -7.48 3.65 -9.16
C THR A 86 -7.41 3.65 -7.63
N MET A 87 -7.09 2.52 -7.01
CA MET A 87 -6.93 2.38 -5.56
C MET A 87 -6.02 1.21 -5.23
N ILE A 88 -5.23 1.33 -4.18
CA ILE A 88 -4.41 0.24 -3.64
C ILE A 88 -4.95 -0.22 -2.29
N VAL A 89 -5.04 -1.54 -2.10
CA VAL A 89 -5.35 -2.20 -0.82
C VAL A 89 -4.16 -3.08 -0.45
N GLY A 90 -3.39 -2.67 0.56
CA GLY A 90 -2.23 -3.40 1.07
C GLY A 90 -2.57 -4.21 2.32
N VAL A 91 -2.35 -5.53 2.30
CA VAL A 91 -2.68 -6.43 3.41
C VAL A 91 -1.44 -7.21 3.85
N GLY A 92 -0.96 -6.95 5.05
CA GLY A 92 0.23 -7.62 5.55
C GLY A 92 0.90 -6.93 6.74
N GLY A 93 2.17 -7.20 6.93
CA GLY A 93 3.03 -6.50 7.88
C GLY A 93 3.64 -5.23 7.29
N ALA A 94 4.56 -4.60 8.04
CA ALA A 94 5.21 -3.34 7.67
C ALA A 94 5.78 -3.34 6.24
N SER A 95 6.45 -4.41 5.82
CA SER A 95 7.06 -4.48 4.48
C SER A 95 6.03 -4.37 3.34
N VAL A 96 4.86 -4.96 3.51
CA VAL A 96 3.77 -4.88 2.52
C VAL A 96 3.13 -3.50 2.56
N MET A 97 2.91 -2.95 3.75
CA MET A 97 2.32 -1.63 3.93
C MET A 97 3.22 -0.53 3.34
N ASP A 98 4.53 -0.61 3.59
CA ASP A 98 5.51 0.32 3.02
C ASP A 98 5.53 0.23 1.49
N SER A 99 5.55 -0.99 0.93
CA SER A 99 5.48 -1.20 -0.52
C SER A 99 4.19 -0.63 -1.13
N ALA A 100 3.05 -0.88 -0.49
CA ALA A 100 1.76 -0.37 -0.95
C ALA A 100 1.71 1.17 -0.96
N LYS A 101 2.30 1.83 0.06
CA LYS A 101 2.44 3.29 0.09
C LYS A 101 3.30 3.80 -1.07
N LEU A 102 4.46 3.18 -1.29
CA LEU A 102 5.35 3.56 -2.38
C LEU A 102 4.75 3.27 -3.75
N MET A 103 3.97 2.20 -3.91
CA MET A 103 3.22 1.95 -5.14
C MET A 103 2.13 3.00 -5.38
N ALA A 104 1.37 3.38 -4.34
CA ALA A 104 0.33 4.40 -4.44
C ALA A 104 0.91 5.77 -4.81
N PHE A 105 2.04 6.14 -4.22
CA PHE A 105 2.77 7.37 -4.53
C PHE A 105 3.46 7.31 -5.89
N GLY A 106 4.21 6.25 -6.16
CA GLY A 106 4.96 6.05 -7.40
C GLY A 106 4.09 5.89 -8.63
N PHE A 107 2.81 5.55 -8.47
CA PHE A 107 1.87 5.57 -9.60
C PHE A 107 1.83 6.94 -10.27
N CYS A 108 1.89 8.03 -9.49
CA CYS A 108 1.92 9.40 -9.97
C CYS A 108 3.36 9.93 -10.19
N HIS A 109 4.37 9.38 -9.51
CA HIS A 109 5.74 9.91 -9.44
C HIS A 109 6.82 8.86 -9.72
N GLU A 110 6.61 7.97 -10.70
CA GLU A 110 7.51 6.83 -10.94
C GLU A 110 8.94 7.24 -11.28
N ALA A 111 9.12 8.29 -12.09
CA ALA A 111 10.43 8.74 -12.55
C ALA A 111 11.35 9.18 -11.40
N ASP A 112 10.79 9.84 -10.40
CA ASP A 112 11.53 10.44 -9.27
C ASP A 112 11.37 9.64 -7.97
N LEU A 113 10.72 8.45 -8.00
CA LEU A 113 10.35 7.72 -6.79
C LEU A 113 11.56 7.45 -5.88
N TRP A 114 12.72 7.13 -6.45
CA TRP A 114 13.91 6.87 -5.65
C TRP A 114 14.45 8.13 -4.94
N ASP A 115 14.30 9.30 -5.54
CA ASP A 115 14.68 10.57 -4.90
C ASP A 115 13.86 10.81 -3.63
N TYR A 116 12.56 10.49 -3.67
CA TYR A 116 11.70 10.59 -2.48
C TYR A 116 12.10 9.57 -1.41
N VAL A 117 12.45 8.34 -1.81
CA VAL A 117 13.00 7.33 -0.89
C VAL A 117 14.31 7.79 -0.26
N LYS A 118 15.09 8.62 -0.95
CA LYS A 118 16.36 9.22 -0.47
C LYS A 118 16.17 10.53 0.30
N GLY A 119 14.94 10.95 0.57
CA GLY A 119 14.62 12.06 1.46
C GLY A 119 14.11 13.34 0.78
N LYS A 120 13.77 13.31 -0.50
CA LYS A 120 13.00 14.39 -1.13
C LYS A 120 11.61 14.45 -0.48
N ASP A 121 11.14 15.63 -0.13
CA ASP A 121 9.86 15.79 0.56
C ASP A 121 8.65 15.44 -0.33
N PRO A 122 7.84 14.42 0.02
CA PRO A 122 6.66 14.03 -0.71
C PRO A 122 5.38 14.76 -0.26
N TYR A 123 5.48 15.70 0.68
CA TYR A 123 4.32 16.32 1.29
C TYR A 123 3.47 17.09 0.27
N GLY A 124 2.15 16.89 0.33
CA GLY A 124 1.18 17.56 -0.54
C GLY A 124 1.12 17.04 -1.98
N LEU A 125 1.92 16.05 -2.34
CA LEU A 125 1.90 15.48 -3.69
C LEU A 125 0.80 14.43 -3.85
N GLU A 126 0.34 14.27 -5.10
CA GLU A 126 -0.73 13.35 -5.46
C GLU A 126 -0.31 11.89 -5.30
N ARG A 127 -1.28 11.04 -4.94
CA ARG A 127 -1.13 9.58 -4.84
C ARG A 127 -2.47 8.89 -5.04
N LEU A 128 -2.46 7.63 -5.40
CA LEU A 128 -3.68 6.84 -5.41
C LEU A 128 -4.28 6.71 -4.00
N PRO A 129 -5.61 6.65 -3.88
CA PRO A 129 -6.28 6.22 -2.67
C PRO A 129 -5.69 4.90 -2.15
N LEU A 130 -5.48 4.83 -0.84
CA LEU A 130 -4.78 3.72 -0.20
C LEU A 130 -5.54 3.25 1.04
N THR A 131 -5.74 1.94 1.15
CA THR A 131 -6.19 1.29 2.37
C THR A 131 -5.15 0.27 2.82
N LEU A 132 -4.77 0.31 4.08
CA LEU A 132 -3.82 -0.63 4.68
C LEU A 132 -4.51 -1.48 5.74
N ILE A 133 -4.27 -2.78 5.70
CA ILE A 133 -4.82 -3.77 6.63
C ILE A 133 -3.65 -4.51 7.27
N PRO A 134 -3.23 -4.10 8.48
CA PRO A 134 -2.17 -4.78 9.20
C PRO A 134 -2.64 -6.17 9.64
N THR A 135 -1.82 -7.20 9.40
CA THR A 135 -2.11 -8.58 9.84
C THR A 135 -1.60 -8.89 11.23
N TYR A 136 -0.83 -7.99 11.81
CA TYR A 136 -0.42 -8.01 13.22
C TYR A 136 0.02 -6.60 13.66
N PRO A 137 -0.19 -6.23 14.94
CA PRO A 137 0.20 -4.92 15.45
C PRO A 137 1.71 -4.89 15.74
N SER A 138 2.47 -4.06 15.02
CA SER A 138 3.90 -3.91 15.29
C SER A 138 4.47 -2.55 14.93
N SER A 139 4.43 -2.15 13.67
CA SER A 139 5.20 -1.01 13.16
C SER A 139 4.47 0.33 13.20
N GLY A 140 3.13 0.31 13.28
CA GLY A 140 2.33 1.53 13.10
C GLY A 140 2.38 2.11 11.68
N SER A 141 2.91 1.36 10.70
CA SER A 141 3.05 1.82 9.31
C SER A 141 1.71 2.20 8.67
N GLU A 142 0.61 1.61 9.13
CA GLU A 142 -0.75 1.94 8.69
C GLU A 142 -1.16 3.37 9.02
N ASN A 143 -0.54 3.97 10.02
CA ASN A 143 -0.86 5.33 10.49
C ASN A 143 0.25 6.34 10.19
N GLY A 144 1.38 5.91 9.64
CA GLY A 144 2.51 6.76 9.28
C GLY A 144 2.60 7.05 7.79
N LEU A 145 3.16 8.21 7.43
CA LEU A 145 3.44 8.56 6.03
C LEU A 145 4.70 7.88 5.51
N GLY A 146 5.69 7.64 6.38
CA GLY A 146 6.97 7.06 6.01
C GLY A 146 6.87 5.64 5.47
N ALA A 147 7.71 5.31 4.52
CA ALA A 147 7.84 3.98 3.93
C ALA A 147 9.30 3.66 3.64
N VAL A 148 9.72 2.45 3.97
CA VAL A 148 11.09 1.97 3.75
C VAL A 148 11.18 1.22 2.42
N SER A 149 12.22 1.49 1.65
CA SER A 149 12.61 0.68 0.49
C SER A 149 14.09 0.36 0.47
N VAL A 150 14.43 -0.73 -0.19
CA VAL A 150 15.80 -1.25 -0.33
C VAL A 150 16.06 -1.53 -1.81
N ASP A 151 17.23 -1.12 -2.33
CA ASP A 151 17.73 -1.58 -3.62
C ASP A 151 18.84 -2.60 -3.37
N SER A 152 18.53 -3.90 -3.49
CA SER A 152 19.49 -4.99 -3.27
C SER A 152 20.65 -4.99 -4.26
N ARG A 153 20.53 -4.31 -5.40
CA ARG A 153 21.62 -4.22 -6.40
C ARG A 153 22.74 -3.30 -5.92
N THR A 154 22.40 -2.26 -5.18
CA THR A 154 23.35 -1.27 -4.65
C THR A 154 23.59 -1.41 -3.17
N GLY A 155 22.71 -2.15 -2.45
CA GLY A 155 22.69 -2.22 -0.99
C GLY A 155 22.16 -0.95 -0.32
N GLU A 156 21.66 0.01 -1.09
CA GLU A 156 21.10 1.24 -0.55
C GLU A 156 19.69 1.01 0.01
N PHE A 157 19.38 1.72 1.07
CA PHE A 157 18.02 1.82 1.58
C PHE A 157 17.67 3.29 1.84
N GLY A 158 16.39 3.57 1.92
CA GLY A 158 15.90 4.89 2.27
C GLY A 158 14.52 4.84 2.89
N ILE A 159 14.09 5.98 3.41
CA ILE A 159 12.79 6.19 4.05
C ILE A 159 12.21 7.48 3.50
N THR A 160 10.98 7.41 2.95
CA THR A 160 10.24 8.61 2.53
C THR A 160 9.76 9.40 3.73
#